data_e9200b847cc59f924b1980560a17b7c3
#
_entry.id   e9200b847cc59f924b1980560a17b7c3
#
_cell.length_a   1.000
_cell.length_b   1.000
_cell.length_c   1.000
_cell.angle_alpha   90.00
_cell.angle_beta   90.00
_cell.angle_gamma   90.00
#
_symmetry.space_group_name_H-M   'P 1'
#
loop_
_entity.id
_entity.type
_entity.pdbx_description
1 polymer ?
#
loop_
_entity_poly.entity_id
_entity_poly.type
_entity_poly.pdbx_seq_one_letter_code
_entity_poly.pdbx_strand_id
1 'polypeptide(L)'
;MGLSLFATVPAGMESMLAGELRSLGADDVRQAHAGVTFTGTLETAYRACLWSRLATRVLLVLATGPAGDADALYETVRSVAWGDHLDAEGTLAVDFTGTSPAIRDTRFGAARVKDAIVDQFRERWGRRPTVDTRAPDVRVNAHLARARLTVALDLSGDSLHRRGYRRDRVQVAAPLKENVAAAVLLFAAWPQEAAAGGSFVDPLCGSATLPIEAAWIAADIAPGLLRAERGAPGRERAGRGAGKPHGNDRGAAFPGRGGGQRDFGLTRWRGHDAALWDRLLDEARERREAGIGRLRAAAPGVVLRGADRDPNAVAVARACIARAGLADVVTVHRQELADTRAPAARGLLATNVPYGARLGDTDTAAAVCRLLGRRLRTDFSGWRATVLTGDRSHAAEIGRASCRERVYLCV
;
A
#
# COMPACT_ATOMS: atom_id res chain seq x y z
N MET A 1 -23.84 -0.96 -16.99
CA MET A 1 -22.60 -0.37 -17.51
C MET A 1 -21.50 -0.59 -16.49
N GLY A 2 -20.28 -0.97 -16.94
CA GLY A 2 -19.15 -1.12 -16.03
C GLY A 2 -18.69 0.25 -15.50
N LEU A 3 -18.16 0.26 -14.28
CA LEU A 3 -17.54 1.44 -13.68
C LEU A 3 -16.22 1.72 -14.40
N SER A 4 -15.88 2.99 -14.63
CA SER A 4 -14.56 3.41 -15.10
C SER A 4 -13.65 3.65 -13.90
N LEU A 5 -12.51 3.01 -13.86
CA LEU A 5 -11.60 2.97 -12.71
C LEU A 5 -10.17 3.30 -13.11
N PHE A 6 -9.41 3.88 -12.17
CA PHE A 6 -8.00 4.13 -12.31
C PHE A 6 -7.25 3.70 -11.04
N ALA A 7 -6.26 2.82 -11.17
CA ALA A 7 -5.39 2.46 -10.04
C ALA A 7 -4.03 3.11 -10.23
N THR A 8 -3.57 3.86 -9.21
CA THR A 8 -2.25 4.47 -9.21
C THR A 8 -1.20 3.49 -8.68
N VAL A 9 0.02 3.58 -9.22
CA VAL A 9 1.16 2.73 -8.82
C VAL A 9 2.47 3.52 -9.01
N PRO A 10 3.55 3.20 -8.28
CA PRO A 10 4.87 3.76 -8.60
C PRO A 10 5.27 3.47 -10.05
N ALA A 11 5.94 4.44 -10.69
CA ALA A 11 6.38 4.31 -12.07
C ALA A 11 7.27 3.06 -12.28
N GLY A 12 7.06 2.37 -13.40
CA GLY A 12 7.74 1.12 -13.74
C GLY A 12 7.05 -0.16 -13.23
N MET A 13 5.97 -0.04 -12.46
CA MET A 13 5.20 -1.18 -11.95
C MET A 13 3.82 -1.34 -12.66
N GLU A 14 3.54 -0.55 -13.68
CA GLU A 14 2.23 -0.50 -14.35
C GLU A 14 1.86 -1.83 -15.00
N SER A 15 2.82 -2.50 -15.62
CA SER A 15 2.63 -3.82 -16.25
C SER A 15 2.23 -4.90 -15.21
N MET A 16 2.89 -4.90 -14.05
CA MET A 16 2.59 -5.83 -12.97
C MET A 16 1.19 -5.56 -12.37
N LEU A 17 0.86 -4.28 -12.13
CA LEU A 17 -0.47 -3.89 -11.67
C LEU A 17 -1.56 -4.26 -12.67
N ALA A 18 -1.31 -4.09 -13.97
CA ALA A 18 -2.26 -4.49 -15.00
C ALA A 18 -2.54 -6.01 -14.96
N GLY A 19 -1.51 -6.83 -14.75
CA GLY A 19 -1.66 -8.29 -14.54
C GLY A 19 -2.48 -8.61 -13.28
N GLU A 20 -2.18 -7.94 -12.17
CA GLU A 20 -2.91 -8.11 -10.91
C GLU A 20 -4.38 -7.74 -11.05
N LEU A 21 -4.72 -6.59 -11.66
CA LEU A 21 -6.10 -6.15 -11.83
C LEU A 21 -6.91 -7.13 -12.70
N ARG A 22 -6.33 -7.69 -13.77
CA ARG A 22 -7.00 -8.74 -14.56
C ARG A 22 -7.33 -9.98 -13.72
N SER A 23 -6.42 -10.40 -12.85
CA SER A 23 -6.66 -11.52 -11.94
C SER A 23 -7.74 -11.22 -10.87
N LEU A 24 -8.03 -9.95 -10.63
CA LEU A 24 -9.10 -9.47 -9.74
C LEU A 24 -10.44 -9.23 -10.46
N GLY A 25 -10.55 -9.62 -11.74
CA GLY A 25 -11.77 -9.50 -12.52
C GLY A 25 -11.97 -8.12 -13.17
N ALA A 26 -10.89 -7.41 -13.45
CA ALA A 26 -10.97 -6.14 -14.19
C ALA A 26 -10.98 -6.37 -15.70
N ASP A 27 -11.82 -5.60 -16.39
CA ASP A 27 -11.94 -5.56 -17.85
C ASP A 27 -11.24 -4.32 -18.42
N ASP A 28 -11.01 -4.29 -19.72
CA ASP A 28 -10.41 -3.15 -20.48
C ASP A 28 -9.15 -2.58 -19.84
N VAL A 29 -8.31 -3.43 -19.28
CA VAL A 29 -7.12 -3.04 -18.51
C VAL A 29 -6.03 -2.48 -19.43
N ARG A 30 -5.70 -1.19 -19.27
CA ARG A 30 -4.70 -0.46 -20.07
C ARG A 30 -3.71 0.27 -19.17
N GLN A 31 -2.43 0.12 -19.46
CA GLN A 31 -1.38 0.86 -18.76
C GLN A 31 -1.45 2.36 -19.14
N ALA A 32 -1.21 3.21 -18.15
CA ALA A 32 -1.08 4.66 -18.28
C ALA A 32 0.14 5.12 -17.48
N HIS A 33 0.47 6.41 -17.55
CA HIS A 33 1.58 6.95 -16.75
C HIS A 33 1.25 6.85 -15.26
N ALA A 34 2.13 6.20 -14.50
CA ALA A 34 2.02 5.98 -13.05
C ALA A 34 0.68 5.34 -12.61
N GLY A 35 0.09 4.50 -13.47
CA GLY A 35 -1.17 3.83 -13.14
C GLY A 35 -1.72 2.98 -14.27
N VAL A 36 -2.93 2.47 -14.03
CA VAL A 36 -3.66 1.58 -14.93
C VAL A 36 -5.12 1.99 -14.97
N THR A 37 -5.68 2.21 -16.16
CA THR A 37 -7.12 2.36 -16.37
C THR A 37 -7.75 0.98 -16.55
N PHE A 38 -8.94 0.79 -16.04
CA PHE A 38 -9.70 -0.45 -16.20
C PHE A 38 -11.19 -0.21 -16.01
N THR A 39 -12.01 -1.16 -16.45
CA THR A 39 -13.44 -1.18 -16.19
C THR A 39 -13.79 -2.39 -15.34
N GLY A 40 -14.96 -2.37 -14.70
CA GLY A 40 -15.43 -3.48 -13.89
C GLY A 40 -16.69 -3.15 -13.11
N THR A 41 -17.10 -4.07 -12.26
CA THR A 41 -18.23 -3.91 -11.35
C THR A 41 -17.80 -3.20 -10.05
N LEU A 42 -18.76 -2.91 -9.17
CA LEU A 42 -18.48 -2.45 -7.83
C LEU A 42 -17.64 -3.48 -7.04
N GLU A 43 -17.91 -4.78 -7.26
CA GLU A 43 -17.11 -5.85 -6.67
C GLU A 43 -15.65 -5.81 -7.15
N THR A 44 -15.40 -5.57 -8.44
CA THR A 44 -14.04 -5.40 -8.99
C THR A 44 -13.31 -4.24 -8.31
N ALA A 45 -14.00 -3.11 -8.11
CA ALA A 45 -13.43 -1.95 -7.41
C ALA A 45 -13.08 -2.27 -5.93
N TYR A 46 -13.95 -2.99 -5.24
CA TYR A 46 -13.74 -3.41 -3.85
C TYR A 46 -12.63 -4.44 -3.73
N ARG A 47 -12.59 -5.43 -4.64
CA ARG A 47 -11.49 -6.40 -4.72
C ARG A 47 -10.15 -5.70 -4.99
N ALA A 48 -10.11 -4.71 -5.87
CA ALA A 48 -8.90 -3.92 -6.10
C ALA A 48 -8.45 -3.17 -4.83
N CYS A 49 -9.35 -2.61 -4.04
CA CYS A 49 -9.01 -1.97 -2.76
C CYS A 49 -8.51 -2.98 -1.70
N LEU A 50 -9.13 -4.15 -1.62
CA LEU A 50 -8.86 -5.16 -0.58
C LEU A 50 -7.65 -6.05 -0.92
N TRP A 51 -7.55 -6.48 -2.18
CA TRP A 51 -6.62 -7.53 -2.62
C TRP A 51 -5.39 -7.02 -3.38
N SER A 52 -5.40 -5.79 -3.94
CA SER A 52 -4.24 -5.32 -4.68
C SER A 52 -3.04 -5.12 -3.75
N ARG A 53 -1.93 -5.76 -4.11
CA ARG A 53 -0.63 -5.63 -3.43
C ARG A 53 0.16 -4.45 -3.94
N LEU A 54 -0.11 -4.04 -5.19
CA LEU A 54 0.70 -3.08 -5.94
C LEU A 54 0.09 -1.67 -5.97
N ALA A 55 -1.24 -1.57 -6.04
CA ALA A 55 -1.92 -0.29 -6.12
C ALA A 55 -1.61 0.61 -4.92
N THR A 56 -1.45 1.89 -5.20
CA THR A 56 -1.34 2.94 -4.17
C THR A 56 -2.71 3.52 -3.85
N ARG A 57 -3.54 3.73 -4.88
CA ARG A 57 -4.94 4.17 -4.77
C ARG A 57 -5.78 3.49 -5.85
N VAL A 58 -7.08 3.35 -5.57
CA VAL A 58 -8.12 2.98 -6.53
C VAL A 58 -9.11 4.14 -6.61
N LEU A 59 -9.29 4.68 -7.79
CA LEU A 59 -10.09 5.86 -8.07
C LEU A 59 -11.27 5.47 -8.97
N LEU A 60 -12.49 5.84 -8.57
CA LEU A 60 -13.69 5.74 -9.40
C LEU A 60 -13.80 7.01 -10.25
N VAL A 61 -13.63 6.90 -11.55
CA VAL A 61 -13.72 8.02 -12.49
C VAL A 61 -15.17 8.39 -12.71
N LEU A 62 -15.55 9.63 -12.37
CA LEU A 62 -16.91 10.16 -12.49
C LEU A 62 -17.11 10.96 -13.77
N ALA A 63 -16.11 11.77 -14.14
CA ALA A 63 -16.17 12.59 -15.35
C ALA A 63 -14.78 12.83 -15.92
N THR A 64 -14.72 13.01 -17.24
CA THR A 64 -13.56 13.53 -17.94
C THR A 64 -14.03 14.54 -18.98
N GLY A 65 -13.55 15.77 -18.88
CA GLY A 65 -14.01 16.86 -19.74
C GLY A 65 -12.96 17.92 -19.99
N PRO A 66 -13.32 18.97 -20.76
CA PRO A 66 -12.42 20.08 -21.03
C PRO A 66 -12.12 20.88 -19.76
N ALA A 67 -10.92 21.44 -19.68
CA ALA A 67 -10.45 22.33 -18.63
C ALA A 67 -9.37 23.28 -19.18
N GLY A 68 -9.65 23.88 -20.33
CA GLY A 68 -8.78 24.87 -20.97
C GLY A 68 -8.65 26.14 -20.15
N ASP A 69 -9.68 26.46 -19.37
CA ASP A 69 -9.75 27.56 -18.41
C ASP A 69 -10.50 27.16 -17.14
N ALA A 70 -10.69 28.12 -16.22
CA ALA A 70 -11.34 27.90 -14.95
C ALA A 70 -12.84 27.62 -15.05
N ASP A 71 -13.50 28.15 -16.07
CA ASP A 71 -14.95 27.98 -16.28
C ASP A 71 -15.22 26.60 -16.90
N ALA A 72 -14.45 26.18 -17.90
CA ALA A 72 -14.53 24.84 -18.47
C ALA A 72 -14.22 23.75 -17.42
N LEU A 73 -13.24 23.99 -16.52
CA LEU A 73 -12.98 23.12 -15.38
C LEU A 73 -14.20 23.02 -14.46
N TYR A 74 -14.79 24.17 -14.11
CA TYR A 74 -15.96 24.24 -13.23
C TYR A 74 -17.15 23.48 -13.83
N GLU A 75 -17.46 23.68 -15.10
CA GLU A 75 -18.56 22.98 -15.79
C GLU A 75 -18.30 21.45 -15.88
N THR A 76 -17.06 21.05 -16.13
CA THR A 76 -16.70 19.62 -16.11
C THR A 76 -16.99 19.00 -14.75
N VAL A 77 -16.70 19.69 -13.64
CA VAL A 77 -17.01 19.20 -12.30
C VAL A 77 -18.51 19.19 -12.02
N ARG A 78 -19.24 20.22 -12.49
CA ARG A 78 -20.70 20.31 -12.34
C ARG A 78 -21.47 19.25 -13.13
N SER A 79 -20.87 18.65 -14.16
CA SER A 79 -21.52 17.56 -14.91
C SER A 79 -21.74 16.30 -14.07
N VAL A 80 -21.06 16.17 -12.92
CA VAL A 80 -21.24 15.06 -11.99
C VAL A 80 -22.45 15.30 -11.08
N ALA A 81 -23.31 14.31 -10.92
CA ALA A 81 -24.43 14.35 -9.98
C ALA A 81 -23.92 14.11 -8.53
N TRP A 82 -23.36 15.12 -7.91
CA TRP A 82 -22.66 14.99 -6.60
C TRP A 82 -23.57 14.48 -5.48
N GLY A 83 -24.87 14.70 -5.54
CA GLY A 83 -25.84 14.16 -4.59
C GLY A 83 -25.92 12.64 -4.55
N ASP A 84 -25.45 11.95 -5.60
CA ASP A 84 -25.39 10.47 -5.62
C ASP A 84 -24.17 9.94 -4.87
N HIS A 85 -23.21 10.82 -4.57
CA HIS A 85 -21.93 10.45 -4.00
C HIS A 85 -21.69 10.95 -2.57
N LEU A 86 -22.35 12.06 -2.18
CA LEU A 86 -22.14 12.76 -0.92
C LEU A 86 -23.44 13.34 -0.40
N ASP A 87 -23.64 13.39 0.91
CA ASP A 87 -24.74 14.10 1.54
C ASP A 87 -24.44 15.59 1.71
N ALA A 88 -25.49 16.43 1.73
CA ALA A 88 -25.35 17.87 1.94
C ALA A 88 -24.71 18.25 3.30
N GLU A 89 -24.81 17.37 4.30
CA GLU A 89 -24.22 17.53 5.62
C GLU A 89 -22.89 16.76 5.77
N GLY A 90 -22.46 16.07 4.72
CA GLY A 90 -21.21 15.32 4.69
C GLY A 90 -19.97 16.21 4.59
N THR A 91 -18.82 15.55 4.57
CA THR A 91 -17.52 16.21 4.48
C THR A 91 -16.76 15.78 3.23
N LEU A 92 -16.08 16.73 2.60
CA LEU A 92 -15.27 16.48 1.41
C LEU A 92 -13.85 17.04 1.54
N ALA A 93 -12.93 16.43 0.77
CA ALA A 93 -11.63 17.01 0.46
C ALA A 93 -11.36 16.90 -1.04
N VAL A 94 -10.58 17.83 -1.58
CA VAL A 94 -10.16 17.82 -2.98
C VAL A 94 -8.64 17.76 -3.04
N ASP A 95 -8.12 16.73 -3.72
CA ASP A 95 -6.72 16.63 -4.12
C ASP A 95 -6.63 16.97 -5.61
N PHE A 96 -5.97 18.07 -5.93
CA PHE A 96 -5.80 18.54 -7.32
C PHE A 96 -4.35 18.36 -7.75
N THR A 97 -4.16 17.78 -8.93
CA THR A 97 -2.83 17.52 -9.50
C THR A 97 -2.77 17.97 -10.97
N GLY A 98 -1.58 18.33 -11.40
CA GLY A 98 -1.36 18.84 -12.75
C GLY A 98 -1.58 20.36 -12.84
N THR A 99 -1.11 20.94 -13.92
CA THR A 99 -1.21 22.37 -14.24
C THR A 99 -1.42 22.57 -15.74
N SER A 100 -1.89 23.76 -16.11
CA SER A 100 -1.97 24.22 -17.50
C SER A 100 -1.58 25.71 -17.58
N PRO A 101 -1.41 26.30 -18.76
CA PRO A 101 -1.17 27.74 -18.88
C PRO A 101 -2.23 28.60 -18.20
N ALA A 102 -3.48 28.14 -18.19
CA ALA A 102 -4.60 28.85 -17.57
C ALA A 102 -4.79 28.52 -16.07
N ILE A 103 -4.36 27.33 -15.62
CA ILE A 103 -4.48 26.87 -14.22
C ILE A 103 -3.10 26.47 -13.73
N ARG A 104 -2.36 27.45 -13.20
CA ARG A 104 -0.95 27.29 -12.78
C ARG A 104 -0.79 26.91 -11.31
N ASP A 105 -1.80 27.19 -10.48
CA ASP A 105 -1.80 26.91 -9.04
C ASP A 105 -2.77 25.76 -8.74
N THR A 106 -2.23 24.68 -8.17
CA THR A 106 -3.03 23.51 -7.78
C THR A 106 -4.01 23.81 -6.65
N ARG A 107 -3.73 24.80 -5.78
CA ARG A 107 -4.67 25.25 -4.73
C ARG A 107 -5.88 25.97 -5.35
N PHE A 108 -5.62 26.82 -6.35
CA PHE A 108 -6.69 27.45 -7.11
C PHE A 108 -7.56 26.39 -7.82
N GLY A 109 -6.94 25.41 -8.49
CA GLY A 109 -7.64 24.29 -9.12
C GLY A 109 -8.51 23.53 -8.10
N ALA A 110 -7.95 23.18 -6.94
CA ALA A 110 -8.69 22.51 -5.87
C ALA A 110 -9.86 23.34 -5.33
N ALA A 111 -9.67 24.65 -5.15
CA ALA A 111 -10.73 25.56 -4.73
C ALA A 111 -11.86 25.62 -5.77
N ARG A 112 -11.53 25.71 -7.07
CA ARG A 112 -12.51 25.77 -8.15
C ARG A 112 -13.33 24.46 -8.27
N VAL A 113 -12.66 23.29 -8.11
CA VAL A 113 -13.36 22.00 -8.01
C VAL A 113 -14.31 21.97 -6.81
N LYS A 114 -13.82 22.37 -5.63
CA LYS A 114 -14.66 22.44 -4.42
C LYS A 114 -15.86 23.38 -4.62
N ASP A 115 -15.66 24.56 -5.22
CA ASP A 115 -16.74 25.53 -5.43
C ASP A 115 -17.82 24.94 -6.34
N ALA A 116 -17.45 24.29 -7.44
CA ALA A 116 -18.41 23.64 -8.34
C ALA A 116 -19.26 22.58 -7.63
N ILE A 117 -18.66 21.80 -6.73
CA ILE A 117 -19.37 20.80 -5.93
C ILE A 117 -20.34 21.50 -4.95
N VAL A 118 -19.83 22.45 -4.18
CA VAL A 118 -20.57 23.14 -3.13
C VAL A 118 -21.75 23.94 -3.69
N ASP A 119 -21.58 24.60 -4.84
CA ASP A 119 -22.63 25.39 -5.47
C ASP A 119 -23.79 24.51 -5.97
N GLN A 120 -23.49 23.30 -6.51
CA GLN A 120 -24.53 22.32 -6.87
C GLN A 120 -25.39 21.94 -5.66
N PHE A 121 -24.77 21.75 -4.49
CA PHE A 121 -25.50 21.44 -3.25
C PHE A 121 -26.32 22.64 -2.76
N ARG A 122 -25.77 23.85 -2.81
CA ARG A 122 -26.49 25.08 -2.42
C ARG A 122 -27.73 25.34 -3.28
N GLU A 123 -27.58 25.18 -4.59
CA GLU A 123 -28.68 25.39 -5.55
C GLU A 123 -29.81 24.35 -5.34
N ARG A 124 -29.45 23.09 -5.10
CA ARG A 124 -30.44 22.01 -5.02
C ARG A 124 -31.07 21.84 -3.64
N TRP A 125 -30.32 22.09 -2.57
CA TRP A 125 -30.76 21.77 -1.18
C TRP A 125 -30.63 22.96 -0.22
N GLY A 126 -30.13 24.11 -0.62
CA GLY A 126 -29.89 25.27 0.25
C GLY A 126 -28.83 25.06 1.32
N ARG A 127 -28.15 23.91 1.29
CA ARG A 127 -27.10 23.49 2.23
C ARG A 127 -25.84 23.12 1.46
N ARG A 128 -24.74 22.92 2.16
CA ARG A 128 -23.47 22.54 1.52
C ARG A 128 -22.65 21.59 2.40
N PRO A 129 -21.89 20.66 1.80
CA PRO A 129 -20.92 19.84 2.52
C PRO A 129 -19.78 20.70 3.08
N THR A 130 -19.19 20.22 4.18
CA THR A 130 -18.07 20.89 4.85
C THR A 130 -16.74 20.33 4.37
N VAL A 131 -15.69 21.15 4.36
CA VAL A 131 -14.34 20.67 4.01
C VAL A 131 -13.66 20.07 5.23
N ASP A 132 -13.26 18.79 5.15
CA ASP A 132 -12.38 18.13 6.11
C ASP A 132 -11.23 17.46 5.36
N THR A 133 -10.06 18.10 5.36
CA THR A 133 -8.87 17.56 4.67
C THR A 133 -8.24 16.35 5.36
N ARG A 134 -8.59 16.12 6.64
CA ARG A 134 -8.04 15.02 7.44
C ARG A 134 -8.87 13.74 7.37
N ALA A 135 -10.20 13.87 7.48
CA ALA A 135 -11.09 12.73 7.57
C ALA A 135 -12.38 12.92 6.74
N PRO A 136 -12.29 13.27 5.45
CA PRO A 136 -13.47 13.50 4.63
C PRO A 136 -14.28 12.21 4.49
N ASP A 137 -15.60 12.36 4.32
CA ASP A 137 -16.44 11.24 3.89
C ASP A 137 -16.13 10.89 2.42
N VAL A 138 -15.91 11.90 1.60
CA VAL A 138 -15.52 11.73 0.21
C VAL A 138 -14.25 12.52 -0.11
N ARG A 139 -13.26 11.85 -0.68
CA ARG A 139 -12.07 12.47 -1.23
C ARG A 139 -12.15 12.49 -2.75
N VAL A 140 -12.19 13.68 -3.31
CA VAL A 140 -12.21 13.91 -4.76
C VAL A 140 -10.78 14.06 -5.25
N ASN A 141 -10.40 13.25 -6.23
CA ASN A 141 -9.15 13.40 -6.97
C ASN A 141 -9.44 14.07 -8.30
N ALA A 142 -8.81 15.21 -8.55
CA ALA A 142 -8.96 15.99 -9.77
C ALA A 142 -7.58 16.08 -10.46
N HIS A 143 -7.46 15.48 -11.64
CA HIS A 143 -6.21 15.45 -12.38
C HIS A 143 -6.33 16.22 -13.69
N LEU A 144 -5.53 17.30 -13.82
CA LEU A 144 -5.47 18.14 -15.01
C LEU A 144 -4.28 17.77 -15.88
N ALA A 145 -4.56 17.32 -17.09
CA ALA A 145 -3.53 17.02 -18.08
C ALA A 145 -3.98 17.47 -19.48
N ARG A 146 -3.13 18.16 -20.21
CA ARG A 146 -3.38 18.60 -21.60
C ARG A 146 -4.75 19.28 -21.78
N ALA A 147 -5.08 20.23 -20.88
CA ALA A 147 -6.36 20.96 -20.87
C ALA A 147 -7.61 20.05 -20.73
N ARG A 148 -7.47 18.86 -20.18
CA ARG A 148 -8.56 17.97 -19.80
C ARG A 148 -8.48 17.66 -18.32
N LEU A 149 -9.63 17.71 -17.64
CA LEU A 149 -9.78 17.32 -16.25
C LEU A 149 -10.37 15.92 -16.16
N THR A 150 -9.78 15.09 -15.35
CA THR A 150 -10.39 13.84 -14.87
C THR A 150 -10.79 14.03 -13.42
N VAL A 151 -12.05 13.80 -13.10
CA VAL A 151 -12.63 13.89 -11.76
C VAL A 151 -12.96 12.49 -11.29
N ALA A 152 -12.44 12.11 -10.13
CA ALA A 152 -12.62 10.77 -9.59
C ALA A 152 -12.83 10.79 -8.07
N LEU A 153 -13.48 9.77 -7.53
CA LEU A 153 -13.53 9.50 -6.09
C LEU A 153 -12.42 8.54 -5.68
N ASP A 154 -11.73 8.85 -4.59
CA ASP A 154 -10.75 7.97 -3.99
C ASP A 154 -11.45 6.93 -3.09
N LEU A 155 -11.60 5.71 -3.61
CA LEU A 155 -12.17 4.58 -2.87
C LEU A 155 -11.22 4.05 -1.80
N SER A 156 -9.94 4.34 -1.90
CA SER A 156 -8.91 3.84 -0.97
C SER A 156 -8.92 4.58 0.37
N GLY A 157 -9.24 5.88 0.38
CA GLY A 157 -9.06 6.75 1.55
C GLY A 157 -7.59 7.05 1.82
N ASP A 158 -6.94 6.33 2.74
CA ASP A 158 -5.49 6.36 2.89
C ASP A 158 -4.81 5.49 1.82
N SER A 159 -3.52 5.76 1.54
CA SER A 159 -2.76 4.98 0.57
C SER A 159 -2.75 3.48 0.91
N LEU A 160 -3.04 2.61 -0.07
CA LEU A 160 -3.19 1.17 0.13
C LEU A 160 -1.91 0.48 0.61
N HIS A 161 -0.72 1.05 0.37
CA HIS A 161 0.51 0.50 0.93
C HIS A 161 0.55 0.56 2.47
N ARG A 162 -0.24 1.43 3.12
CA ARG A 162 -0.39 1.43 4.57
C ARG A 162 -1.27 0.26 5.02
N ARG A 163 -0.66 -0.92 5.12
CA ARG A 163 -1.38 -2.19 5.43
C ARG A 163 -1.95 -2.27 6.84
N GLY A 164 -1.40 -1.49 7.80
CA GLY A 164 -1.86 -1.48 9.18
C GLY A 164 -0.92 -2.15 10.19
N TYR A 165 0.05 -2.94 9.79
CA TYR A 165 0.96 -3.58 10.74
C TYR A 165 2.06 -2.66 11.28
N ARG A 166 2.32 -1.50 10.67
CA ARG A 166 3.23 -0.47 11.23
C ARG A 166 2.47 0.55 12.08
N ARG A 167 3.11 1.04 13.12
CA ARG A 167 2.64 2.24 13.85
C ARG A 167 3.39 3.46 13.32
N ASP A 168 2.69 4.57 13.13
CA ASP A 168 3.25 5.82 12.61
C ASP A 168 4.41 6.40 13.44
N ARG A 169 4.54 5.97 14.69
CA ARG A 169 5.56 6.48 15.65
C ARG A 169 6.81 5.61 15.79
N VAL A 170 6.91 4.49 15.10
CA VAL A 170 8.10 3.63 15.19
C VAL A 170 9.03 3.96 14.03
N GLN A 171 10.02 4.76 14.31
CA GLN A 171 11.04 5.18 13.34
C GLN A 171 12.10 4.08 13.19
N VAL A 172 11.97 3.28 12.17
CA VAL A 172 13.13 2.69 11.50
C VAL A 172 13.51 3.66 10.38
N ALA A 173 14.78 3.94 10.21
CA ALA A 173 15.24 4.83 9.16
C ALA A 173 14.72 4.34 7.80
N ALA A 174 13.81 5.13 7.17
CA ALA A 174 13.20 4.90 5.85
C ALA A 174 12.77 3.45 5.55
N PRO A 175 11.64 3.01 6.09
CA PRO A 175 11.12 1.68 5.82
C PRO A 175 10.73 1.55 4.33
N LEU A 176 10.98 0.38 3.75
CA LEU A 176 10.49 0.03 2.41
C LEU A 176 8.96 0.11 2.37
N LYS A 177 8.39 0.74 1.34
CA LYS A 177 6.93 0.74 1.16
C LYS A 177 6.44 -0.67 0.88
N GLU A 178 5.32 -1.04 1.45
CA GLU A 178 4.76 -2.38 1.38
C GLU A 178 4.44 -2.82 -0.05
N ASN A 179 3.91 -1.93 -0.89
CA ASN A 179 3.63 -2.23 -2.29
C ASN A 179 4.92 -2.42 -3.12
N VAL A 180 6.00 -1.73 -2.78
CA VAL A 180 7.31 -1.94 -3.41
C VAL A 180 7.88 -3.30 -2.97
N ALA A 181 7.77 -3.64 -1.69
CA ALA A 181 8.18 -4.97 -1.20
C ALA A 181 7.41 -6.09 -1.90
N ALA A 182 6.09 -5.95 -2.04
CA ALA A 182 5.27 -6.90 -2.79
C ALA A 182 5.72 -7.01 -4.26
N ALA A 183 6.02 -5.88 -4.92
CA ALA A 183 6.51 -5.89 -6.29
C ALA A 183 7.84 -6.65 -6.43
N VAL A 184 8.79 -6.44 -5.50
CA VAL A 184 10.07 -7.18 -5.46
C VAL A 184 9.83 -8.69 -5.37
N LEU A 185 8.90 -9.12 -4.52
CA LEU A 185 8.57 -10.53 -4.33
C LEU A 185 7.86 -11.14 -5.54
N LEU A 186 6.91 -10.41 -6.14
CA LEU A 186 6.21 -10.85 -7.35
C LEU A 186 7.17 -10.93 -8.55
N PHE A 187 8.06 -9.96 -8.70
CA PHE A 187 9.10 -9.95 -9.73
C PHE A 187 10.08 -11.13 -9.57
N ALA A 188 10.39 -11.52 -8.31
CA ALA A 188 11.19 -12.68 -7.99
C ALA A 188 10.46 -14.02 -8.17
N ALA A 189 9.22 -14.03 -8.66
CA ALA A 189 8.35 -15.21 -8.75
C ALA A 189 8.17 -15.93 -7.40
N TRP A 190 8.11 -15.16 -6.30
CA TRP A 190 7.89 -15.72 -4.97
C TRP A 190 6.60 -16.55 -4.83
N PRO A 191 5.44 -16.19 -5.43
CA PRO A 191 4.25 -17.03 -5.36
C PRO A 191 4.49 -18.46 -5.83
N GLN A 192 5.23 -18.64 -6.92
CA GLN A 192 5.57 -19.96 -7.49
C GLN A 192 6.56 -20.71 -6.60
N GLU A 193 7.58 -20.02 -6.07
CA GLU A 193 8.56 -20.61 -5.16
C GLU A 193 7.91 -21.05 -3.85
N ALA A 194 7.02 -20.22 -3.27
CA ALA A 194 6.26 -20.54 -2.06
C ALA A 194 5.33 -21.75 -2.28
N ALA A 195 4.60 -21.78 -3.41
CA ALA A 195 3.73 -22.91 -3.76
C ALA A 195 4.50 -24.24 -3.93
N ALA A 196 5.78 -24.16 -4.33
CA ALA A 196 6.68 -25.31 -4.42
C ALA A 196 7.39 -25.68 -3.10
N GLY A 197 6.96 -25.07 -1.97
CA GLY A 197 7.54 -25.34 -0.63
C GLY A 197 8.89 -24.68 -0.39
N GLY A 198 9.23 -23.62 -1.14
CA GLY A 198 10.46 -22.86 -0.93
C GLY A 198 10.42 -22.02 0.34
N SER A 199 11.58 -21.87 0.98
CA SER A 199 11.77 -21.01 2.15
C SER A 199 12.10 -19.56 1.75
N PHE A 200 11.95 -18.62 2.69
CA PHE A 200 12.22 -17.19 2.49
C PHE A 200 13.21 -16.65 3.52
N VAL A 201 14.20 -15.87 3.07
CA VAL A 201 15.16 -15.19 3.94
C VAL A 201 15.35 -13.74 3.52
N ASP A 202 15.26 -12.82 4.49
CA ASP A 202 15.74 -11.43 4.38
C ASP A 202 16.81 -11.18 5.45
N PRO A 203 18.10 -11.14 5.09
CA PRO A 203 19.19 -11.00 6.06
C PRO A 203 19.43 -9.56 6.54
N LEU A 204 18.69 -8.57 6.02
CA LEU A 204 18.76 -7.13 6.37
C LEU A 204 17.34 -6.58 6.54
N CYS A 205 16.52 -7.27 7.36
CA CYS A 205 15.08 -7.14 7.30
C CYS A 205 14.50 -5.83 7.86
N GLY A 206 15.26 -5.06 8.62
CA GLY A 206 14.78 -3.83 9.23
C GLY A 206 13.48 -4.04 10.01
N SER A 207 12.38 -3.42 9.56
CA SER A 207 11.04 -3.60 10.14
C SER A 207 10.28 -4.84 9.65
N ALA A 208 10.93 -5.78 8.99
CA ALA A 208 10.40 -7.01 8.41
C ALA A 208 9.34 -6.83 7.31
N THR A 209 9.43 -5.78 6.49
CA THR A 209 8.45 -5.57 5.41
C THR A 209 8.46 -6.72 4.40
N LEU A 210 9.62 -7.11 3.89
CA LEU A 210 9.74 -8.22 2.95
C LEU A 210 9.29 -9.55 3.56
N PRO A 211 9.70 -9.96 4.78
CA PRO A 211 9.22 -11.18 5.43
C PRO A 211 7.69 -11.20 5.63
N ILE A 212 7.07 -10.06 6.00
CA ILE A 212 5.62 -9.97 6.19
C ILE A 212 4.88 -10.10 4.86
N GLU A 213 5.28 -9.34 3.83
CA GLU A 213 4.66 -9.41 2.50
C GLU A 213 4.88 -10.81 1.87
N ALA A 214 6.05 -11.43 2.08
CA ALA A 214 6.31 -12.80 1.63
C ALA A 214 5.38 -13.83 2.29
N ALA A 215 5.17 -13.73 3.59
CA ALA A 215 4.23 -14.60 4.30
C ALA A 215 2.77 -14.35 3.85
N TRP A 216 2.37 -13.08 3.66
CA TRP A 216 1.03 -12.75 3.18
C TRP A 216 0.77 -13.23 1.75
N ILE A 217 1.78 -13.20 0.88
CA ILE A 217 1.68 -13.79 -0.47
C ILE A 217 1.54 -15.32 -0.37
N ALA A 218 2.40 -15.98 0.39
CA ALA A 218 2.38 -17.44 0.53
C ALA A 218 1.10 -17.97 1.20
N ALA A 219 0.53 -17.22 2.14
CA ALA A 219 -0.72 -17.56 2.82
C ALA A 219 -1.97 -17.05 2.11
N ASP A 220 -1.83 -16.34 0.98
CA ASP A 220 -2.94 -15.73 0.25
C ASP A 220 -3.78 -14.77 1.11
N ILE A 221 -3.12 -13.95 1.93
CA ILE A 221 -3.77 -12.96 2.79
C ILE A 221 -4.00 -11.67 1.99
N ALA A 222 -5.23 -11.16 2.00
CA ALA A 222 -5.58 -9.88 1.40
C ALA A 222 -4.85 -8.73 2.13
N PRO A 223 -4.04 -7.91 1.43
CA PRO A 223 -3.23 -6.86 2.08
C PRO A 223 -4.08 -5.76 2.74
N GLY A 224 -5.31 -5.56 2.30
CA GLY A 224 -6.24 -4.60 2.88
C GLY A 224 -7.01 -5.10 4.11
N LEU A 225 -7.03 -6.42 4.38
CA LEU A 225 -7.87 -7.02 5.41
C LEU A 225 -7.58 -6.48 6.81
N LEU A 226 -6.31 -6.43 7.21
CA LEU A 226 -5.93 -5.93 8.54
C LEU A 226 -6.35 -4.48 8.76
N ARG A 227 -6.33 -3.66 7.71
CA ARG A 227 -6.78 -2.29 7.75
C ARG A 227 -8.30 -2.19 7.91
N ALA A 228 -9.06 -2.98 7.15
CA ALA A 228 -10.51 -3.06 7.26
C ALA A 228 -10.96 -3.48 8.67
N GLU A 229 -10.31 -4.49 9.24
CA GLU A 229 -10.62 -4.97 10.61
C GLU A 229 -10.33 -3.94 11.72
N ARG A 230 -9.39 -3.02 11.49
CA ARG A 230 -9.06 -1.95 12.45
C ARG A 230 -9.93 -0.71 12.30
N GLY A 231 -10.44 -0.45 11.12
CA GLY A 231 -11.37 0.64 10.84
C GLY A 231 -12.80 0.37 11.33
N ALA A 232 -13.16 -0.89 11.57
CA ALA A 232 -14.50 -1.26 12.02
C ALA A 232 -14.84 -0.61 13.38
N PRO A 233 -15.97 0.10 13.50
CA PRO A 233 -16.38 0.72 14.75
C PRO A 233 -16.69 -0.38 15.79
N GLY A 234 -15.90 -0.46 16.86
CA GLY A 234 -16.20 -1.33 18.02
C GLY A 234 -15.05 -2.12 18.64
N ARG A 235 -13.90 -2.30 17.99
CA ARG A 235 -12.83 -3.19 18.50
C ARG A 235 -11.73 -2.53 19.36
N GLU A 236 -11.65 -1.20 19.46
CA GLU A 236 -10.60 -0.52 20.25
C GLU A 236 -10.93 -0.27 21.75
N ARG A 237 -12.00 -0.83 22.32
CA ARG A 237 -12.36 -0.59 23.73
C ARG A 237 -11.88 -1.63 24.75
N ALA A 238 -11.24 -2.70 24.35
CA ALA A 238 -10.77 -3.75 25.26
C ALA A 238 -9.27 -3.63 25.60
N GLY A 239 -8.80 -2.50 26.14
CA GLY A 239 -7.39 -2.41 26.50
C GLY A 239 -6.88 -1.06 27.01
N ARG A 240 -7.72 -0.17 27.54
CA ARG A 240 -7.23 1.01 28.28
C ARG A 240 -7.85 1.08 29.65
N GLY A 241 -7.05 0.70 30.66
CA GLY A 241 -7.34 0.97 32.05
C GLY A 241 -7.58 2.47 32.28
N ALA A 242 -8.57 2.77 33.12
CA ALA A 242 -8.99 4.11 33.51
C ALA A 242 -7.86 4.86 34.23
N GLY A 243 -7.16 5.73 33.50
CA GLY A 243 -6.31 6.78 34.06
C GLY A 243 -7.15 8.03 34.27
N LYS A 244 -7.28 8.53 35.52
CA LYS A 244 -8.01 9.75 35.87
C LYS A 244 -7.37 10.98 35.20
N PRO A 245 -8.18 11.96 34.72
CA PRO A 245 -7.62 13.22 34.21
C PRO A 245 -7.30 14.14 35.40
N HIS A 246 -6.08 14.64 35.45
CA HIS A 246 -5.71 15.80 36.29
C HIS A 246 -5.47 17.00 35.37
N GLY A 247 -6.06 18.14 35.73
CA GLY A 247 -5.57 19.47 35.41
C GLY A 247 -6.38 20.28 34.39
N ASN A 248 -6.97 21.35 34.90
CA ASN A 248 -7.59 22.51 34.21
C ASN A 248 -6.82 22.98 32.98
N ASP A 249 -7.54 23.02 31.84
CA ASP A 249 -7.27 24.05 30.83
C ASP A 249 -8.57 24.39 30.08
N ARG A 250 -8.97 25.68 30.18
CA ARG A 250 -10.16 26.23 29.52
C ARG A 250 -9.78 26.68 28.13
N GLY A 251 -9.84 25.79 27.17
CA GLY A 251 -9.80 26.08 25.75
C GLY A 251 -10.81 25.19 25.05
N ALA A 252 -11.73 25.76 24.25
CA ALA A 252 -12.76 25.01 23.56
C ALA A 252 -12.15 23.90 22.68
N ALA A 253 -12.04 22.71 23.25
CA ALA A 253 -11.58 21.51 22.56
C ALA A 253 -12.76 20.95 21.77
N PHE A 254 -12.72 21.10 20.45
CA PHE A 254 -13.46 20.20 19.57
C PHE A 254 -13.01 18.76 19.91
N PRO A 255 -13.92 17.78 20.02
CA PRO A 255 -13.56 16.42 20.36
C PRO A 255 -12.63 15.88 19.24
N GLY A 256 -11.35 15.80 19.55
CA GLY A 256 -10.34 15.22 18.66
C GLY A 256 -10.67 13.75 18.45
N ARG A 257 -11.17 13.40 17.28
CA ARG A 257 -11.19 12.02 16.81
C ARG A 257 -9.73 11.58 16.70
N GLY A 258 -9.33 10.67 17.59
CA GLY A 258 -7.95 10.18 17.68
C GLY A 258 -7.42 9.75 16.31
N GLY A 259 -6.13 10.01 16.05
CA GLY A 259 -5.42 9.65 14.84
C GLY A 259 -5.20 8.14 14.70
N GLY A 260 -6.28 7.35 14.64
CA GLY A 260 -6.28 5.94 14.25
C GLY A 260 -6.22 5.82 12.74
N GLN A 261 -5.59 4.76 12.26
CA GLN A 261 -5.55 4.40 10.84
C GLN A 261 -7.00 4.34 10.31
N ARG A 262 -7.26 5.08 9.25
CA ARG A 262 -8.61 5.27 8.73
C ARG A 262 -9.00 4.11 7.85
N ASP A 263 -10.27 3.76 7.89
CA ASP A 263 -10.92 2.81 7.00
C ASP A 263 -10.80 3.24 5.53
N PHE A 264 -11.24 2.38 4.62
CA PHE A 264 -11.29 2.70 3.19
C PHE A 264 -12.24 3.88 2.91
N GLY A 265 -11.92 4.70 1.90
CA GLY A 265 -12.78 5.80 1.45
C GLY A 265 -14.15 5.31 0.99
N LEU A 266 -14.20 4.11 0.38
CA LEU A 266 -15.43 3.49 -0.09
C LEU A 266 -16.48 3.28 1.01
N THR A 267 -16.09 3.08 2.27
CA THR A 267 -17.04 2.78 3.37
C THR A 267 -17.86 3.98 3.82
N ARG A 268 -17.48 5.20 3.43
CA ARG A 268 -18.20 6.44 3.72
C ARG A 268 -18.82 7.07 2.48
N TRP A 269 -18.53 6.54 1.32
CA TRP A 269 -19.15 6.95 0.08
C TRP A 269 -20.62 6.52 0.06
N ARG A 270 -21.53 7.41 -0.37
CA ARG A 270 -22.96 7.15 -0.42
C ARG A 270 -23.35 5.96 -1.31
N GLY A 271 -22.57 5.68 -2.36
CA GLY A 271 -22.74 4.50 -3.22
C GLY A 271 -22.16 3.20 -2.65
N HIS A 272 -21.83 3.16 -1.35
CA HIS A 272 -21.28 1.96 -0.70
C HIS A 272 -22.32 0.85 -0.57
N ASP A 273 -21.94 -0.35 -1.02
CA ASP A 273 -22.70 -1.59 -0.77
C ASP A 273 -22.03 -2.35 0.40
N ALA A 274 -22.62 -2.19 1.59
CA ALA A 274 -22.08 -2.78 2.81
C ALA A 274 -22.18 -4.32 2.78
N ALA A 275 -23.25 -4.89 2.21
CA ALA A 275 -23.42 -6.34 2.15
C ALA A 275 -22.38 -7.00 1.22
N LEU A 276 -22.10 -6.36 0.10
CA LEU A 276 -21.01 -6.78 -0.79
C LEU A 276 -19.65 -6.70 -0.09
N TRP A 277 -19.38 -5.60 0.62
CA TRP A 277 -18.11 -5.40 1.32
C TRP A 277 -17.91 -6.43 2.43
N ASP A 278 -18.93 -6.70 3.24
CA ASP A 278 -18.87 -7.68 4.32
C ASP A 278 -18.61 -9.10 3.78
N ARG A 279 -19.28 -9.50 2.67
CA ARG A 279 -19.03 -10.78 2.00
C ARG A 279 -17.57 -10.92 1.54
N LEU A 280 -16.98 -9.84 0.97
CA LEU A 280 -15.57 -9.86 0.56
C LEU A 280 -14.60 -9.91 1.74
N LEU A 281 -14.95 -9.29 2.86
CA LEU A 281 -14.17 -9.39 4.09
C LEU A 281 -14.22 -10.82 4.67
N ASP A 282 -15.37 -11.47 4.64
CA ASP A 282 -15.51 -12.87 5.11
C ASP A 282 -14.70 -13.81 4.22
N GLU A 283 -14.81 -13.70 2.89
CA GLU A 283 -13.93 -14.41 1.96
C GLU A 283 -12.44 -14.20 2.30
N ALA A 284 -12.03 -12.97 2.57
CA ALA A 284 -10.65 -12.66 2.89
C ALA A 284 -10.20 -13.26 4.25
N ARG A 285 -11.08 -13.35 5.24
CA ARG A 285 -10.83 -14.00 6.53
C ARG A 285 -10.65 -15.51 6.37
N GLU A 286 -11.55 -16.16 5.63
CA GLU A 286 -11.48 -17.60 5.34
C GLU A 286 -10.17 -17.95 4.62
N ARG A 287 -9.79 -17.18 3.59
CA ARG A 287 -8.54 -17.38 2.85
C ARG A 287 -7.32 -17.18 3.74
N ARG A 288 -7.31 -16.18 4.62
CA ARG A 288 -6.25 -15.97 5.61
C ARG A 288 -6.11 -17.17 6.55
N GLU A 289 -7.19 -17.66 7.13
CA GLU A 289 -7.18 -18.79 8.07
C GLU A 289 -6.66 -20.06 7.40
N ALA A 290 -7.16 -20.38 6.23
CA ALA A 290 -6.71 -21.51 5.43
C ALA A 290 -5.21 -21.37 5.05
N GLY A 291 -4.78 -20.17 4.65
CA GLY A 291 -3.39 -19.90 4.27
C GLY A 291 -2.40 -20.02 5.42
N ILE A 292 -2.73 -19.45 6.58
CA ILE A 292 -1.92 -19.58 7.80
C ILE A 292 -1.87 -21.04 8.24
N GLY A 293 -2.98 -21.78 8.16
CA GLY A 293 -3.04 -23.20 8.44
C GLY A 293 -2.07 -24.01 7.56
N ARG A 294 -2.02 -23.73 6.25
CA ARG A 294 -1.06 -24.36 5.33
C ARG A 294 0.41 -24.05 5.70
N LEU A 295 0.73 -22.78 6.03
CA LEU A 295 2.09 -22.42 6.44
C LEU A 295 2.53 -23.10 7.72
N ARG A 296 1.63 -23.22 8.71
CA ARG A 296 1.90 -23.96 9.95
C ARG A 296 2.14 -25.44 9.69
N ALA A 297 1.34 -26.06 8.84
CA ALA A 297 1.49 -27.47 8.48
C ALA A 297 2.79 -27.73 7.70
N ALA A 298 3.29 -26.77 6.94
CA ALA A 298 4.54 -26.87 6.20
C ALA A 298 5.79 -26.71 7.09
N ALA A 299 5.66 -26.15 8.29
CA ALA A 299 6.78 -26.02 9.25
C ALA A 299 7.10 -27.39 9.89
N PRO A 300 8.39 -27.70 10.18
CA PRO A 300 9.57 -26.85 10.04
C PRO A 300 10.24 -26.88 8.66
N GLY A 301 9.69 -27.61 7.68
CA GLY A 301 10.31 -27.77 6.35
C GLY A 301 10.36 -26.46 5.55
N VAL A 302 9.39 -25.56 5.73
CA VAL A 302 9.35 -24.22 5.13
C VAL A 302 9.63 -23.16 6.19
N VAL A 303 10.67 -22.37 5.98
CA VAL A 303 11.12 -21.31 6.90
C VAL A 303 10.90 -19.95 6.28
N LEU A 304 10.19 -19.05 6.99
CA LEU A 304 10.07 -17.63 6.65
C LEU A 304 10.83 -16.83 7.72
N ARG A 305 11.98 -16.27 7.34
CA ARG A 305 12.92 -15.66 8.29
C ARG A 305 13.36 -14.27 7.88
N GLY A 306 13.37 -13.35 8.86
CA GLY A 306 14.11 -12.09 8.81
C GLY A 306 15.31 -12.12 9.74
N ALA A 307 16.35 -11.35 9.42
CA ALA A 307 17.46 -11.10 10.32
C ALA A 307 17.91 -9.63 10.21
N ASP A 308 18.40 -9.09 11.32
CA ASP A 308 19.04 -7.78 11.35
C ASP A 308 20.07 -7.75 12.50
N ARG A 309 21.18 -7.03 12.31
CA ARG A 309 22.19 -6.85 13.35
C ARG A 309 21.74 -5.92 14.48
N ASP A 310 20.86 -4.94 14.14
CA ASP A 310 20.36 -3.96 15.09
C ASP A 310 19.25 -4.56 15.98
N PRO A 311 19.45 -4.64 17.30
CA PRO A 311 18.44 -5.16 18.22
C PRO A 311 17.15 -4.33 18.21
N ASN A 312 17.22 -3.01 17.94
CA ASN A 312 16.04 -2.16 17.85
C ASN A 312 15.23 -2.51 16.59
N ALA A 313 15.87 -2.71 15.44
CA ALA A 313 15.22 -3.17 14.22
C ALA A 313 14.53 -4.52 14.45
N VAL A 314 15.19 -5.48 15.11
CA VAL A 314 14.61 -6.79 15.47
C VAL A 314 13.40 -6.65 16.38
N ALA A 315 13.42 -5.76 17.38
CA ALA A 315 12.27 -5.51 18.26
C ALA A 315 11.08 -4.93 17.47
N VAL A 316 11.35 -3.96 16.59
CA VAL A 316 10.35 -3.39 15.69
C VAL A 316 9.77 -4.43 14.74
N ALA A 317 10.62 -5.25 14.13
CA ALA A 317 10.23 -6.33 13.22
C ALA A 317 9.28 -7.31 13.90
N ARG A 318 9.62 -7.80 15.10
CA ARG A 318 8.76 -8.68 15.89
C ARG A 318 7.40 -8.07 16.20
N ALA A 319 7.38 -6.79 16.57
CA ALA A 319 6.13 -6.06 16.80
C ALA A 319 5.30 -5.89 15.53
N CYS A 320 5.91 -5.69 14.36
CA CYS A 320 5.21 -5.62 13.08
C CYS A 320 4.64 -6.99 12.67
N ILE A 321 5.42 -8.06 12.82
CA ILE A 321 5.01 -9.45 12.54
C ILE A 321 3.84 -9.87 13.43
N ALA A 322 3.89 -9.58 14.73
CA ALA A 322 2.79 -9.87 15.65
C ALA A 322 1.51 -9.12 15.25
N ARG A 323 1.62 -7.83 14.89
CA ARG A 323 0.47 -7.06 14.40
C ARG A 323 -0.06 -7.53 13.05
N ALA A 324 0.79 -8.11 12.21
CA ALA A 324 0.40 -8.72 10.94
C ALA A 324 -0.26 -10.09 11.10
N GLY A 325 -0.36 -10.63 12.34
CA GLY A 325 -0.93 -11.94 12.61
C GLY A 325 -0.03 -13.12 12.22
N LEU A 326 1.31 -12.92 12.22
CA LEU A 326 2.27 -13.87 11.68
C LEU A 326 3.30 -14.38 12.71
N ALA A 327 3.06 -14.18 14.02
CA ALA A 327 4.04 -14.45 15.06
C ALA A 327 4.51 -15.93 15.14
N ASP A 328 3.67 -16.85 14.70
CA ASP A 328 3.91 -18.30 14.69
C ASP A 328 4.39 -18.86 13.35
N VAL A 329 4.49 -18.02 12.30
CA VAL A 329 4.93 -18.46 10.96
C VAL A 329 6.14 -17.70 10.43
N VAL A 330 6.42 -16.49 10.97
CA VAL A 330 7.58 -15.69 10.58
C VAL A 330 8.49 -15.47 11.79
N THR A 331 9.76 -15.83 11.67
CA THR A 331 10.76 -15.63 12.72
C THR A 331 11.70 -14.46 12.39
N VAL A 332 12.18 -13.76 13.45
CA VAL A 332 13.21 -12.72 13.30
C VAL A 332 14.30 -12.93 14.32
N HIS A 333 15.55 -12.93 13.85
CA HIS A 333 16.74 -13.13 14.65
C HIS A 333 17.63 -11.87 14.64
N ARG A 334 18.29 -11.61 15.78
CA ARG A 334 19.46 -10.74 15.77
C ARG A 334 20.63 -11.52 15.20
N GLN A 335 21.15 -11.12 14.04
CA GLN A 335 22.18 -11.86 13.33
C GLN A 335 22.97 -10.95 12.41
N GLU A 336 24.28 -11.13 12.35
CA GLU A 336 25.12 -10.47 11.36
C GLU A 336 24.94 -11.12 9.98
N LEU A 337 25.06 -10.30 8.93
CA LEU A 337 24.99 -10.79 7.54
C LEU A 337 26.05 -11.90 7.27
N ALA A 338 27.23 -11.79 7.93
CA ALA A 338 28.30 -12.77 7.82
C ALA A 338 27.90 -14.18 8.29
N ASP A 339 26.94 -14.28 9.19
CA ASP A 339 26.51 -15.54 9.79
C ASP A 339 25.26 -16.12 9.13
N THR A 340 24.72 -15.43 8.12
CA THR A 340 23.50 -15.86 7.43
C THR A 340 23.76 -17.16 6.64
N ARG A 341 22.88 -18.15 6.83
CA ARG A 341 22.90 -19.46 6.16
C ARG A 341 21.52 -19.79 5.61
N ALA A 342 21.51 -20.57 4.53
CA ALA A 342 20.27 -21.09 3.98
C ALA A 342 19.62 -22.08 4.97
N PRO A 343 18.36 -21.87 5.36
CA PRO A 343 17.68 -22.76 6.31
C PRO A 343 17.13 -24.04 5.65
N ALA A 344 17.12 -24.11 4.32
CA ALA A 344 16.57 -25.22 3.52
C ALA A 344 17.33 -25.33 2.20
N ALA A 345 17.10 -26.41 1.45
CA ALA A 345 17.77 -26.64 0.17
C ALA A 345 17.38 -25.66 -0.94
N ARG A 346 16.18 -25.05 -0.87
CA ARG A 346 15.66 -24.12 -1.87
C ARG A 346 14.86 -23.01 -1.24
N GLY A 347 14.77 -21.88 -1.94
CA GLY A 347 13.97 -20.75 -1.52
C GLY A 347 14.35 -19.46 -2.22
N LEU A 348 13.82 -18.35 -1.70
CA LEU A 348 14.11 -16.98 -2.13
C LEU A 348 14.83 -16.21 -1.02
N LEU A 349 16.00 -15.66 -1.32
CA LEU A 349 16.59 -14.57 -0.55
C LEU A 349 16.17 -13.25 -1.21
N ALA A 350 15.41 -12.42 -0.50
CA ALA A 350 15.07 -11.09 -0.96
C ALA A 350 15.44 -10.06 0.11
N THR A 351 16.13 -8.99 -0.26
CA THR A 351 16.58 -7.97 0.69
C THR A 351 16.67 -6.59 0.07
N ASN A 352 16.49 -5.57 0.92
CA ASN A 352 16.70 -4.16 0.56
C ASN A 352 18.01 -3.70 1.20
N VAL A 353 19.08 -3.63 0.40
CA VAL A 353 20.37 -3.17 0.92
C VAL A 353 20.33 -1.69 1.24
N PRO A 354 21.03 -1.25 2.30
CA PRO A 354 21.10 0.16 2.64
C PRO A 354 21.74 0.99 1.51
N TYR A 355 21.14 2.15 1.17
CA TYR A 355 21.62 3.07 0.14
C TYR A 355 21.40 4.53 0.55
N GLY A 356 22.17 5.45 -0.10
CA GLY A 356 22.06 6.90 0.10
C GLY A 356 22.72 7.43 1.37
N ALA A 357 22.62 8.76 1.57
CA ALA A 357 23.29 9.54 2.64
C ALA A 357 23.00 9.11 4.09
N ARG A 358 22.21 8.06 4.29
CA ARG A 358 21.78 7.56 5.61
C ARG A 358 22.80 6.70 6.34
N LEU A 359 23.86 6.25 5.66
CA LEU A 359 24.96 5.49 6.27
C LEU A 359 26.25 6.32 6.39
N GLY A 360 26.25 7.55 5.91
CA GLY A 360 27.41 8.43 6.00
C GLY A 360 28.64 8.00 5.18
N ASP A 361 28.59 6.78 4.56
CA ASP A 361 29.75 6.23 3.87
C ASP A 361 29.34 5.26 2.75
N THR A 362 29.66 5.60 1.51
CA THR A 362 29.46 4.75 0.32
C THR A 362 30.23 3.44 0.42
N ASP A 363 31.39 3.44 1.11
CA ASP A 363 32.24 2.28 1.29
C ASP A 363 31.55 1.20 2.16
N THR A 364 30.74 1.60 3.12
CA THR A 364 29.98 0.69 3.97
C THR A 364 28.90 -0.07 3.15
N ALA A 365 28.18 0.61 2.26
CA ALA A 365 27.17 -0.03 1.41
C ALA A 365 27.81 -1.03 0.45
N ALA A 366 28.91 -0.67 -0.20
CA ALA A 366 29.68 -1.54 -1.09
C ALA A 366 30.22 -2.78 -0.32
N ALA A 367 30.70 -2.61 0.92
CA ALA A 367 31.16 -3.73 1.75
C ALA A 367 30.02 -4.70 2.09
N VAL A 368 28.81 -4.20 2.42
CA VAL A 368 27.61 -5.02 2.63
C VAL A 368 27.26 -5.80 1.36
N CYS A 369 27.27 -5.16 0.19
CA CYS A 369 26.99 -5.80 -1.09
C CYS A 369 28.00 -6.89 -1.43
N ARG A 370 29.31 -6.66 -1.23
CA ARG A 370 30.36 -7.68 -1.40
C ARG A 370 30.17 -8.87 -0.45
N LEU A 371 29.84 -8.62 0.80
CA LEU A 371 29.56 -9.68 1.78
C LEU A 371 28.33 -10.49 1.38
N LEU A 372 27.24 -9.83 1.00
CA LEU A 372 26.02 -10.48 0.50
C LEU A 372 26.35 -11.37 -0.72
N GLY A 373 27.12 -10.86 -1.69
CA GLY A 373 27.56 -11.62 -2.85
C GLY A 373 28.36 -12.87 -2.49
N ARG A 374 29.24 -12.80 -1.47
CA ARG A 374 29.95 -13.99 -0.94
C ARG A 374 28.97 -15.00 -0.34
N ARG A 375 28.05 -14.56 0.55
CA ARG A 375 27.05 -15.46 1.17
C ARG A 375 26.17 -16.14 0.12
N LEU A 376 25.73 -15.41 -0.88
CA LEU A 376 24.93 -15.98 -1.98
C LEU A 376 25.64 -17.10 -2.72
N ARG A 377 26.97 -17.03 -2.86
CA ARG A 377 27.76 -18.09 -3.53
C ARG A 377 28.02 -19.28 -2.63
N THR A 378 28.31 -19.05 -1.35
CA THR A 378 28.77 -20.14 -0.45
C THR A 378 27.62 -20.84 0.25
N ASP A 379 26.58 -20.09 0.69
CA ASP A 379 25.59 -20.58 1.63
C ASP A 379 24.17 -20.68 1.04
N PHE A 380 23.93 -20.12 -0.16
CA PHE A 380 22.61 -20.11 -0.82
C PHE A 380 22.68 -20.76 -2.22
N SER A 381 23.46 -21.83 -2.36
CA SER A 381 23.46 -22.62 -3.58
C SER A 381 22.06 -23.20 -3.83
N GLY A 382 21.54 -23.08 -5.06
CA GLY A 382 20.18 -23.52 -5.39
C GLY A 382 19.05 -22.54 -5.03
N TRP A 383 19.37 -21.44 -4.35
CA TRP A 383 18.40 -20.40 -4.01
C TRP A 383 18.30 -19.34 -5.12
N ARG A 384 17.11 -18.78 -5.26
CA ARG A 384 16.91 -17.53 -6.00
C ARG A 384 17.29 -16.36 -5.12
N ALA A 385 17.77 -15.26 -5.73
CA ALA A 385 18.10 -14.06 -4.98
C ALA A 385 17.58 -12.80 -5.69
N THR A 386 16.97 -11.90 -4.94
CA THR A 386 16.52 -10.58 -5.41
C THR A 386 17.00 -9.51 -4.44
N VAL A 387 17.70 -8.53 -4.97
CA VAL A 387 18.24 -7.42 -4.18
C VAL A 387 17.71 -6.11 -4.70
N LEU A 388 17.04 -5.36 -3.82
CA LEU A 388 16.63 -3.99 -4.09
C LEU A 388 17.77 -3.05 -3.68
N THR A 389 18.16 -2.17 -4.59
CA THR A 389 19.20 -1.16 -4.35
C THR A 389 18.86 0.16 -5.06
N GLY A 390 19.23 1.28 -4.47
CA GLY A 390 19.12 2.60 -5.09
C GLY A 390 20.31 2.97 -5.97
N ASP A 391 21.35 2.12 -6.07
CA ASP A 391 22.55 2.37 -6.85
C ASP A 391 22.92 1.14 -7.71
N ARG A 392 23.00 1.35 -9.01
CA ARG A 392 23.38 0.30 -9.99
C ARG A 392 24.79 -0.24 -9.80
N SER A 393 25.72 0.55 -9.24
CA SER A 393 27.08 0.11 -8.96
C SER A 393 27.12 -1.06 -7.96
N HIS A 394 26.17 -1.10 -7.02
CA HIS A 394 26.03 -2.17 -6.07
C HIS A 394 25.75 -3.55 -6.70
N ALA A 395 25.12 -3.59 -7.87
CA ALA A 395 24.90 -4.84 -8.59
C ALA A 395 26.22 -5.50 -9.03
N ALA A 396 27.23 -4.69 -9.41
CA ALA A 396 28.57 -5.20 -9.74
C ALA A 396 29.29 -5.73 -8.49
N GLU A 397 29.12 -5.08 -7.31
CA GLU A 397 29.72 -5.48 -6.03
C GLU A 397 29.12 -6.82 -5.49
N ILE A 398 27.83 -7.05 -5.68
CA ILE A 398 27.19 -8.33 -5.35
C ILE A 398 27.75 -9.44 -6.23
N GLY A 399 28.23 -9.08 -7.44
CA GLY A 399 28.94 -9.93 -8.38
C GLY A 399 28.01 -10.66 -9.33
N ARG A 400 28.54 -10.93 -10.54
CA ARG A 400 27.95 -11.86 -11.50
C ARG A 400 28.21 -13.29 -11.03
N ALA A 401 27.52 -13.73 -9.99
CA ALA A 401 27.67 -15.10 -9.57
C ALA A 401 26.87 -16.03 -10.47
N SER A 402 27.42 -17.19 -10.76
CA SER A 402 26.85 -18.29 -11.53
C SER A 402 25.70 -19.00 -10.79
N CYS A 403 24.62 -18.28 -10.45
CA CYS A 403 23.35 -18.87 -10.05
C CYS A 403 22.33 -18.68 -11.15
N ARG A 404 21.51 -19.69 -11.39
CA ARG A 404 20.62 -19.78 -12.55
C ARG A 404 19.62 -18.61 -12.69
N GLU A 405 19.32 -17.86 -11.62
CA GLU A 405 18.44 -16.68 -11.72
C GLU A 405 18.73 -15.68 -10.60
N ARG A 406 19.45 -14.60 -10.90
CA ARG A 406 19.61 -13.44 -10.03
C ARG A 406 18.97 -12.22 -10.67
N VAL A 407 18.14 -11.56 -9.92
CA VAL A 407 17.46 -10.37 -10.36
C VAL A 407 17.87 -9.20 -9.45
N TYR A 408 18.38 -8.15 -10.06
CA TYR A 408 18.68 -6.90 -9.39
C TYR A 408 17.61 -5.88 -9.78
N LEU A 409 16.88 -5.36 -8.82
CA LEU A 409 15.99 -4.23 -8.99
C LEU A 409 16.71 -2.97 -8.55
N CYS A 410 16.98 -2.06 -9.49
CA CYS A 410 17.34 -0.68 -9.19
C CYS A 410 16.08 0.17 -9.26
N VAL A 411 15.82 0.97 -8.21
CA VAL A 411 14.72 1.95 -8.15
C VAL A 411 15.29 3.35 -8.14
#